data_b2ea846a2b17219db7d4c625b2bd5479
#
_entry.id   b2ea846a2b17219db7d4c625b2bd5479
#
_cell.length_a   1.000
_cell.length_b   1.000
_cell.length_c   1.000
_cell.angle_alpha   90.00
_cell.angle_beta   90.00
_cell.angle_gamma   90.00
#
_symmetry.space_group_name_H-M   'P 1'
#
loop_
_entity.id
_entity.type
_entity.pdbx_description
1 polymer ?
#
loop_
_entity_poly.entity_id
_entity_poly.type
_entity_poly.pdbx_seq_one_letter_code
_entity_poly.pdbx_strand_id
1 'polypeptide(L)'
;IEMAAELRTFLDGPRAPRWYEAGAVAGVLDAQSGAAFQKQSLFRGAHTPLAPPMAMDVVDDMDGRRIEATVTLGLAYEGPPHGVHGGYVAGMFDDVLGATQRMMEKPGVTGRLTVHYRHITPIEEELTLRAWVTGDEGRRIVAKATCHAGDLLTAEAEALFIRVDFTEVQSRMAARRDPSPNPSGA
;
A
#
# COMPACT_ATOMS: atom_id res chain seq x y z
N ILE A 1 -13.96 26.99 2.45
CA ILE A 1 -14.43 26.93 1.04
C ILE A 1 -13.26 27.19 0.07
N GLU A 2 -12.39 28.15 0.35
CA GLU A 2 -11.23 28.50 -0.50
C GLU A 2 -10.20 27.36 -0.59
N MET A 3 -9.78 26.80 0.53
CA MET A 3 -8.85 25.66 0.60
C MET A 3 -9.37 24.40 -0.13
N ALA A 4 -10.69 24.17 -0.10
CA ALA A 4 -11.29 23.06 -0.85
C ALA A 4 -11.28 23.31 -2.37
N ALA A 5 -11.37 24.55 -2.81
CA ALA A 5 -11.26 24.94 -4.22
C ALA A 5 -9.81 24.81 -4.71
N GLU A 6 -8.83 25.24 -3.92
CA GLU A 6 -7.40 25.06 -4.22
C GLU A 6 -7.01 23.59 -4.30
N LEU A 7 -7.48 22.75 -3.35
CA LEU A 7 -7.25 21.32 -3.38
C LEU A 7 -7.87 20.67 -4.62
N ARG A 8 -9.07 21.11 -5.02
CA ARG A 8 -9.73 20.62 -6.23
C ARG A 8 -8.94 21.01 -7.49
N THR A 9 -8.44 22.25 -7.58
CA THR A 9 -7.58 22.71 -8.67
C THR A 9 -6.27 21.91 -8.74
N PHE A 10 -5.70 21.55 -7.58
CA PHE A 10 -4.52 20.68 -7.50
C PHE A 10 -4.83 19.25 -7.99
N LEU A 11 -5.98 18.70 -7.63
CA LEU A 11 -6.41 17.35 -8.05
C LEU A 11 -6.77 17.29 -9.55
N ASP A 12 -7.28 18.40 -10.11
CA ASP A 12 -7.64 18.52 -11.53
C ASP A 12 -6.47 19.04 -12.40
N GLY A 13 -5.33 19.39 -11.79
CA GLY A 13 -4.12 19.86 -12.44
C GLY A 13 -3.46 18.79 -13.35
N PRO A 14 -2.38 19.15 -14.06
CA PRO A 14 -1.66 18.21 -14.91
C PRO A 14 -1.22 17.00 -14.08
N ARG A 15 -1.74 15.84 -14.46
CA ARG A 15 -1.45 14.58 -13.75
C ARG A 15 0.04 14.26 -13.88
N ALA A 16 0.70 14.04 -12.77
CA ALA A 16 2.03 13.42 -12.78
C ALA A 16 1.95 12.08 -13.54
N PRO A 17 2.97 11.74 -14.33
CA PRO A 17 3.01 10.45 -14.99
C PRO A 17 2.83 9.35 -13.95
N ARG A 18 2.05 8.35 -14.31
CA ARG A 18 1.83 7.21 -13.40
C ARG A 18 3.17 6.56 -13.12
N TRP A 19 3.36 6.08 -11.90
CA TRP A 19 4.62 5.46 -11.47
C TRP A 19 5.10 4.35 -12.43
N TYR A 20 4.17 3.64 -13.08
CA TYR A 20 4.47 2.58 -14.04
C TYR A 20 4.67 3.10 -15.48
N GLU A 21 4.37 4.37 -15.77
CA GLU A 21 4.64 5.02 -17.07
C GLU A 21 6.06 5.59 -17.12
N ALA A 22 6.66 5.87 -15.96
CA ALA A 22 7.98 6.50 -15.84
C ALA A 22 9.17 5.55 -16.07
N GLY A 23 8.96 4.32 -16.57
CA GLY A 23 10.05 3.40 -16.88
C GLY A 23 9.83 1.93 -16.55
N ALA A 24 8.66 1.54 -16.09
CA ALA A 24 8.33 0.13 -15.84
C ALA A 24 8.09 -0.63 -17.14
N VAL A 25 9.14 -0.83 -17.91
CA VAL A 25 9.14 -1.81 -18.99
C VAL A 25 9.58 -3.13 -18.39
N ALA A 26 8.74 -4.16 -18.58
CA ALA A 26 9.04 -5.56 -18.30
C ALA A 26 9.14 -5.98 -16.83
N GLY A 27 8.04 -5.93 -16.07
CA GLY A 27 7.81 -6.88 -14.97
C GLY A 27 8.72 -6.80 -13.74
N VAL A 28 9.69 -5.90 -13.74
CA VAL A 28 10.58 -5.65 -12.62
C VAL A 28 10.32 -4.24 -12.11
N LEU A 29 9.90 -4.12 -10.87
CA LEU A 29 9.94 -2.85 -10.15
C LEU A 29 11.41 -2.52 -9.95
N ASP A 30 12.02 -1.78 -10.87
CA ASP A 30 13.35 -1.24 -10.68
C ASP A 30 13.37 -0.22 -9.52
N ALA A 31 14.54 0.18 -9.08
CA ALA A 31 14.69 1.10 -7.97
C ALA A 31 13.99 2.46 -8.23
N GLN A 32 13.91 2.92 -9.49
CA GLN A 32 13.27 4.17 -9.87
C GLN A 32 11.73 4.06 -9.81
N SER A 33 11.17 2.97 -10.32
CA SER A 33 9.73 2.68 -10.23
C SER A 33 9.29 2.48 -8.79
N GLY A 34 10.11 1.81 -7.98
CA GLY A 34 9.88 1.64 -6.56
C GLY A 34 9.86 2.98 -5.80
N ALA A 35 10.80 3.88 -6.09
CA ALA A 35 10.86 5.21 -5.50
C ALA A 35 9.66 6.09 -5.94
N ALA A 36 9.26 6.01 -7.21
CA ALA A 36 8.09 6.72 -7.73
C ALA A 36 6.79 6.21 -7.08
N PHE A 37 6.65 4.89 -6.95
CA PHE A 37 5.53 4.27 -6.23
C PHE A 37 5.47 4.74 -4.77
N GLN A 38 6.61 4.77 -4.07
CA GLN A 38 6.67 5.23 -2.68
C GLN A 38 6.19 6.68 -2.53
N LYS A 39 6.59 7.59 -3.44
CA LYS A 39 6.16 8.99 -3.40
C LYS A 39 4.67 9.17 -3.64
N GLN A 40 4.02 8.25 -4.33
CA GLN A 40 2.59 8.28 -4.67
C GLN A 40 1.74 7.39 -3.75
N SER A 41 2.34 6.68 -2.79
CA SER A 41 1.58 5.84 -1.85
C SER A 41 0.52 6.66 -1.10
N LEU A 42 -0.68 6.09 -0.94
CA LEU A 42 -1.78 6.71 -0.20
C LEU A 42 -1.49 6.81 1.31
N PHE A 43 -0.58 5.98 1.82
CA PHE A 43 -0.35 5.82 3.26
C PHE A 43 1.02 6.33 3.75
N ARG A 44 1.90 6.77 2.82
CA ARG A 44 3.24 7.30 3.17
C ARG A 44 3.85 8.18 2.09
N GLY A 45 3.12 8.45 1.02
CA GLY A 45 3.65 9.15 -0.14
C GLY A 45 3.73 10.66 0.06
N ALA A 46 4.91 11.24 -0.16
CA ALA A 46 5.14 12.68 -0.06
C ALA A 46 4.28 13.51 -1.03
N HIS A 47 3.72 12.90 -2.07
CA HIS A 47 2.82 13.55 -3.02
C HIS A 47 1.34 13.36 -2.66
N THR A 48 1.04 12.70 -1.54
CA THR A 48 -0.34 12.48 -1.08
C THR A 48 -0.59 13.35 0.15
N PRO A 49 -1.39 14.43 0.04
CA PRO A 49 -1.58 15.39 1.14
C PRO A 49 -2.15 14.79 2.42
N LEU A 50 -2.86 13.66 2.29
CA LEU A 50 -3.46 12.94 3.42
C LEU A 50 -2.63 11.73 3.88
N ALA A 51 -1.45 11.50 3.29
CA ALA A 51 -0.57 10.45 3.78
C ALA A 51 0.10 10.90 5.08
N PRO A 52 0.05 10.09 6.14
CA PRO A 52 0.81 10.39 7.35
C PRO A 52 2.31 10.20 7.11
N PRO A 53 3.16 10.82 7.92
CA PRO A 53 4.61 10.68 7.81
C PRO A 53 5.08 9.31 8.34
N MET A 54 4.63 8.21 7.70
CA MET A 54 4.99 6.86 8.09
C MET A 54 6.42 6.54 7.62
N ALA A 55 7.33 6.36 8.58
CA ALA A 55 8.66 5.82 8.33
C ALA A 55 8.58 4.30 8.14
N MET A 56 9.39 3.73 7.25
CA MET A 56 9.33 2.31 6.93
C MET A 56 10.67 1.79 6.43
N ASP A 57 11.20 0.79 7.12
CA ASP A 57 12.47 0.16 6.82
C ASP A 57 12.39 -1.37 6.75
N VAL A 58 13.39 -1.96 6.08
CA VAL A 58 13.65 -3.41 6.16
C VAL A 58 14.59 -3.64 7.33
N VAL A 59 14.13 -4.42 8.30
CA VAL A 59 14.93 -4.87 9.44
C VAL A 59 15.32 -6.33 9.21
N ASP A 60 16.59 -6.64 9.44
CA ASP A 60 17.15 -8.00 9.32
C ASP A 60 18.00 -8.27 10.55
N ASP A 61 17.49 -9.03 11.49
CA ASP A 61 18.11 -9.33 12.77
C ASP A 61 17.85 -10.79 13.21
N MET A 62 18.13 -11.12 14.46
CA MET A 62 17.96 -12.47 15.00
C MET A 62 16.51 -12.96 14.97
N ASP A 63 15.53 -12.05 14.96
CA ASP A 63 14.11 -12.39 14.85
C ASP A 63 13.66 -12.58 13.40
N GLY A 64 14.57 -12.40 12.45
CA GLY A 64 14.36 -12.58 11.01
C GLY A 64 14.10 -11.29 10.24
N ARG A 65 13.96 -11.46 8.94
CA ARG A 65 13.77 -10.33 8.00
C ARG A 65 12.32 -9.88 7.95
N ARG A 66 12.08 -8.60 8.23
CA ARG A 66 10.74 -8.01 8.25
C ARG A 66 10.73 -6.57 7.77
N ILE A 67 9.55 -6.06 7.48
CA ILE A 67 9.28 -4.63 7.37
C ILE A 67 8.90 -4.13 8.76
N GLU A 68 9.47 -3.00 9.17
CA GLU A 68 9.05 -2.27 10.35
C GLU A 68 8.69 -0.85 9.96
N ALA A 69 7.55 -0.36 10.45
CA ALA A 69 7.07 0.98 10.17
C ALA A 69 6.57 1.64 11.45
N THR A 70 6.81 2.95 11.56
CA THR A 70 6.32 3.77 12.66
C THR A 70 5.52 4.96 12.13
N VAL A 71 4.45 5.32 12.84
CA VAL A 71 3.58 6.44 12.47
C VAL A 71 2.82 6.94 13.68
N THR A 72 2.59 8.25 13.75
CA THR A 72 1.62 8.88 14.66
C THR A 72 0.49 9.49 13.83
N LEU A 73 -0.74 9.11 14.13
CA LEU A 73 -1.93 9.55 13.43
C LEU A 73 -2.71 10.56 14.28
N GLY A 74 -2.99 11.73 13.72
CA GLY A 74 -3.78 12.76 14.41
C GLY A 74 -5.29 12.66 14.14
N LEU A 75 -6.04 13.68 14.54
CA LEU A 75 -7.50 13.78 14.44
C LEU A 75 -8.08 13.56 13.03
N ALA A 76 -7.32 13.86 11.96
CA ALA A 76 -7.77 13.64 10.60
C ALA A 76 -8.08 12.17 10.27
N TYR A 77 -7.57 11.24 11.06
CA TYR A 77 -7.71 9.78 10.87
C TYR A 77 -8.65 9.15 11.89
N GLU A 78 -9.32 9.96 12.72
CA GLU A 78 -10.22 9.46 13.75
C GLU A 78 -11.46 8.78 13.15
N GLY A 79 -11.85 7.65 13.74
CA GLY A 79 -13.09 6.94 13.45
C GLY A 79 -13.94 6.83 14.72
N PRO A 80 -13.74 5.81 15.59
CA PRO A 80 -14.34 5.80 16.90
C PRO A 80 -13.65 6.84 17.80
N PRO A 81 -14.30 7.34 18.89
CA PRO A 81 -13.69 8.31 19.80
C PRO A 81 -12.28 7.88 20.23
N HIS A 82 -11.31 8.76 20.02
CA HIS A 82 -9.88 8.55 20.32
C HIS A 82 -9.20 7.39 19.57
N GLY A 83 -9.86 6.85 18.55
CA GLY A 83 -9.35 5.70 17.79
C GLY A 83 -9.21 6.00 16.29
N VAL A 84 -8.22 5.38 15.68
CA VAL A 84 -8.01 5.43 14.23
C VAL A 84 -9.16 4.72 13.51
N HIS A 85 -9.64 5.32 12.42
CA HIS A 85 -10.66 4.70 11.57
C HIS A 85 -10.19 3.33 11.05
N GLY A 86 -11.02 2.29 11.23
CA GLY A 86 -10.65 0.91 10.91
C GLY A 86 -10.24 0.71 9.44
N GLY A 87 -10.87 1.42 8.50
CA GLY A 87 -10.47 1.39 7.10
C GLY A 87 -9.07 1.96 6.87
N TYR A 88 -8.64 2.94 7.69
CA TYR A 88 -7.30 3.49 7.61
C TYR A 88 -6.27 2.50 8.16
N VAL A 89 -6.57 1.83 9.28
CA VAL A 89 -5.75 0.74 9.82
C VAL A 89 -5.58 -0.37 8.78
N ALA A 90 -6.67 -0.78 8.12
CA ALA A 90 -6.61 -1.81 7.07
C ALA A 90 -5.73 -1.36 5.87
N GLY A 91 -5.84 -0.10 5.45
CA GLY A 91 -5.03 0.44 4.37
C GLY A 91 -3.54 0.54 4.73
N MET A 92 -3.20 0.91 5.97
CA MET A 92 -1.82 0.85 6.46
C MET A 92 -1.28 -0.57 6.43
N PHE A 93 -2.07 -1.57 6.83
CA PHE A 93 -1.67 -2.96 6.70
C PHE A 93 -1.43 -3.39 5.27
N ASP A 94 -2.28 -2.97 4.31
CA ASP A 94 -2.05 -3.28 2.90
C ASP A 94 -0.72 -2.70 2.39
N ASP A 95 -0.39 -1.46 2.77
CA ASP A 95 0.86 -0.79 2.37
C ASP A 95 2.10 -1.45 3.00
N VAL A 96 2.06 -1.78 4.31
CA VAL A 96 3.18 -2.41 5.04
C VAL A 96 3.38 -3.87 4.60
N LEU A 97 2.29 -4.64 4.44
CA LEU A 97 2.33 -5.99 3.90
C LEU A 97 2.79 -5.98 2.44
N GLY A 98 2.31 -5.02 1.62
CA GLY A 98 2.78 -4.82 0.26
C GLY A 98 4.27 -4.51 0.19
N ALA A 99 4.84 -3.82 1.18
CA ALA A 99 6.26 -3.53 1.25
C ALA A 99 7.12 -4.80 1.44
N THR A 100 6.57 -5.90 1.99
CA THR A 100 7.29 -7.19 2.09
C THR A 100 7.67 -7.73 0.71
N GLN A 101 6.95 -7.33 -0.35
CA GLN A 101 7.23 -7.74 -1.73
C GLN A 101 8.61 -7.24 -2.22
N ARG A 102 9.18 -6.21 -1.58
CA ARG A 102 10.56 -5.74 -1.85
C ARG A 102 11.63 -6.76 -1.44
N MET A 103 11.26 -7.72 -0.59
CA MET A 103 12.14 -8.80 -0.14
C MET A 103 12.03 -10.04 -1.04
N MET A 104 11.13 -10.01 -2.03
CA MET A 104 10.83 -11.15 -2.90
C MET A 104 11.43 -10.93 -4.29
N GLU A 105 11.93 -12.01 -4.93
CA GLU A 105 12.39 -11.96 -6.32
C GLU A 105 11.25 -11.63 -7.30
N LYS A 106 10.08 -12.19 -7.04
CA LYS A 106 8.89 -12.03 -7.89
C LYS A 106 7.73 -11.54 -7.04
N PRO A 107 7.46 -10.24 -7.02
CA PRO A 107 6.36 -9.68 -6.24
C PRO A 107 5.00 -10.10 -6.78
N GLY A 108 3.99 -10.02 -5.91
CA GLY A 108 2.59 -10.25 -6.26
C GLY A 108 1.73 -9.01 -5.99
N VAL A 109 0.47 -9.09 -6.39
CA VAL A 109 -0.57 -8.11 -6.03
C VAL A 109 -1.47 -8.68 -4.93
N THR A 110 -2.03 -7.82 -4.11
CA THR A 110 -2.93 -8.22 -3.02
C THR A 110 -4.17 -8.91 -3.62
N GLY A 111 -4.34 -10.18 -3.32
CA GLY A 111 -5.51 -10.98 -3.69
C GLY A 111 -6.52 -11.08 -2.54
N ARG A 112 -6.05 -11.03 -1.30
CA ARG A 112 -6.89 -11.01 -0.10
C ARG A 112 -6.13 -10.36 1.04
N LEU A 113 -6.84 -9.50 1.80
CA LEU A 113 -6.40 -8.95 3.07
C LEU A 113 -7.43 -9.30 4.13
N THR A 114 -6.98 -9.86 5.24
CA THR A 114 -7.80 -10.14 6.42
C THR A 114 -7.23 -9.37 7.59
N VAL A 115 -8.07 -8.57 8.26
CA VAL A 115 -7.65 -7.74 9.41
C VAL A 115 -8.47 -8.16 10.64
N HIS A 116 -7.78 -8.34 11.74
CA HIS A 116 -8.37 -8.60 13.05
C HIS A 116 -8.08 -7.42 13.97
N TYR A 117 -9.10 -6.68 14.33
CA TYR A 117 -9.03 -5.59 15.29
C TYR A 117 -9.13 -6.18 16.70
N ARG A 118 -8.09 -6.05 17.51
CA ARG A 118 -8.00 -6.60 18.87
C ARG A 118 -8.41 -5.58 19.92
N HIS A 119 -7.91 -4.35 19.71
CA HIS A 119 -8.22 -3.19 20.56
C HIS A 119 -8.40 -1.97 19.67
N ILE A 120 -8.94 -0.88 20.24
CA ILE A 120 -8.96 0.41 19.56
C ILE A 120 -7.52 0.84 19.31
N THR A 121 -7.17 1.11 18.08
CA THR A 121 -5.87 1.67 17.69
C THR A 121 -5.91 3.17 18.02
N PRO A 122 -5.12 3.69 18.99
CA PRO A 122 -5.26 5.07 19.43
C PRO A 122 -4.76 6.07 18.39
N ILE A 123 -5.36 7.27 18.34
CA ILE A 123 -4.77 8.44 17.69
C ILE A 123 -3.78 9.13 18.62
N GLU A 124 -2.89 9.96 18.07
CA GLU A 124 -1.92 10.79 18.80
C GLU A 124 -0.87 9.99 19.61
N GLU A 125 -0.85 8.69 19.44
CA GLU A 125 0.19 7.80 19.97
C GLU A 125 1.04 7.22 18.82
N GLU A 126 2.29 6.89 19.10
CA GLU A 126 3.14 6.22 18.15
C GLU A 126 2.68 4.77 17.97
N LEU A 127 2.41 4.42 16.72
CA LEU A 127 2.06 3.06 16.30
C LEU A 127 3.28 2.42 15.63
N THR A 128 3.57 1.17 16.00
CA THR A 128 4.56 0.33 15.34
C THR A 128 3.87 -0.79 14.58
N LEU A 129 4.11 -0.85 13.27
CA LEU A 129 3.65 -1.96 12.42
C LEU A 129 4.84 -2.83 12.04
N ARG A 130 4.67 -4.16 12.13
CA ARG A 130 5.67 -5.15 11.71
C ARG A 130 5.03 -6.10 10.73
N ALA A 131 5.72 -6.38 9.59
CA ALA A 131 5.23 -7.32 8.58
C ALA A 131 6.34 -8.25 8.09
N TRP A 132 6.00 -9.52 7.93
CA TRP A 132 6.93 -10.56 7.49
C TRP A 132 6.24 -11.59 6.60
N VAL A 133 7.02 -12.24 5.75
CA VAL A 133 6.53 -13.32 4.89
C VAL A 133 6.48 -14.63 5.68
N THR A 134 5.38 -15.36 5.57
CA THR A 134 5.18 -16.67 6.24
C THR A 134 5.08 -17.82 5.26
N GLY A 135 4.86 -17.55 3.97
CA GLY A 135 4.77 -18.58 2.95
C GLY A 135 5.05 -18.01 1.56
N ASP A 136 5.78 -18.79 0.75
CA ASP A 136 6.11 -18.45 -0.64
C ASP A 136 6.08 -19.73 -1.47
N GLU A 137 4.95 -20.00 -2.12
CA GLU A 137 4.74 -21.22 -2.89
C GLU A 137 4.09 -20.91 -4.26
N GLY A 138 4.83 -21.22 -5.32
CA GLY A 138 4.34 -21.06 -6.69
C GLY A 138 3.87 -19.63 -6.98
N ARG A 139 2.55 -19.45 -7.15
CA ARG A 139 1.94 -18.13 -7.41
C ARG A 139 1.50 -17.42 -6.14
N ARG A 140 1.59 -18.02 -4.97
CA ARG A 140 1.02 -17.54 -3.72
C ARG A 140 2.12 -17.11 -2.76
N ILE A 141 1.99 -15.89 -2.22
CA ILE A 141 2.85 -15.38 -1.15
C ILE A 141 1.91 -15.01 0.01
N VAL A 142 2.21 -15.52 1.20
CA VAL A 142 1.46 -15.19 2.41
C VAL A 142 2.35 -14.36 3.32
N ALA A 143 1.83 -13.23 3.78
CA ALA A 143 2.51 -12.38 4.73
C ALA A 143 1.57 -12.03 5.88
N LYS A 144 2.15 -11.81 7.05
CA LYS A 144 1.45 -11.40 8.28
C LYS A 144 1.99 -10.07 8.78
N ALA A 145 1.14 -9.34 9.51
CA ALA A 145 1.55 -8.11 10.16
C ALA A 145 0.83 -7.91 11.48
N THR A 146 1.47 -7.12 12.36
CA THR A 146 0.90 -6.65 13.62
C THR A 146 0.99 -5.13 13.70
N CYS A 147 0.08 -4.51 14.46
CA CYS A 147 0.11 -3.10 14.82
C CYS A 147 0.05 -2.97 16.34
N HIS A 148 0.97 -2.22 16.90
CA HIS A 148 1.08 -2.00 18.35
C HIS A 148 1.08 -0.51 18.68
N ALA A 149 0.47 -0.16 19.81
CA ALA A 149 0.67 1.10 20.53
C ALA A 149 1.44 0.76 21.82
N GLY A 150 2.73 1.08 21.87
CA GLY A 150 3.61 0.53 22.89
C GLY A 150 3.58 -1.00 22.92
N ASP A 151 3.24 -1.58 24.07
CA ASP A 151 3.12 -3.04 24.26
C ASP A 151 1.74 -3.60 23.86
N LEU A 152 0.76 -2.74 23.58
CA LEU A 152 -0.61 -3.15 23.26
C LEU A 152 -0.73 -3.56 21.79
N LEU A 153 -1.03 -4.84 21.53
CA LEU A 153 -1.42 -5.30 20.19
C LEU A 153 -2.83 -4.76 19.85
N THR A 154 -2.91 -3.78 18.96
CA THR A 154 -4.19 -3.16 18.58
C THR A 154 -4.86 -3.89 17.42
N ALA A 155 -4.08 -4.36 16.45
CA ALA A 155 -4.59 -5.10 15.31
C ALA A 155 -3.53 -6.04 14.72
N GLU A 156 -3.98 -7.04 13.98
CA GLU A 156 -3.12 -7.93 13.20
C GLU A 156 -3.76 -8.23 11.84
N ALA A 157 -2.94 -8.57 10.86
CA ALA A 157 -3.42 -8.84 9.51
C ALA A 157 -2.66 -9.98 8.83
N GLU A 158 -3.35 -10.63 7.88
CA GLU A 158 -2.78 -11.58 6.95
C GLU A 158 -3.15 -11.15 5.52
N ALA A 159 -2.17 -11.13 4.62
CA ALA A 159 -2.38 -10.92 3.20
C ALA A 159 -1.96 -12.15 2.39
N LEU A 160 -2.78 -12.47 1.40
CA LEU A 160 -2.43 -13.36 0.30
C LEU A 160 -2.11 -12.51 -0.92
N PHE A 161 -0.87 -12.54 -1.38
CA PHE A 161 -0.46 -11.94 -2.64
C PHE A 161 -0.43 -13.01 -3.73
N ILE A 162 -0.82 -12.61 -4.94
CA ILE A 162 -0.81 -13.47 -6.11
C ILE A 162 0.19 -12.90 -7.12
N ARG A 163 1.18 -13.71 -7.50
CA ARG A 163 2.10 -13.35 -8.58
C ARG A 163 1.35 -13.22 -9.88
N VAL A 164 1.54 -12.09 -10.54
CA VAL A 164 0.91 -11.77 -11.82
C VAL A 164 1.98 -11.42 -12.85
N ASP A 165 1.72 -11.72 -14.10
CA ASP A 165 2.48 -11.17 -15.20
C ASP A 165 2.00 -9.74 -15.47
N PHE A 166 2.78 -8.75 -15.06
CA PHE A 166 2.44 -7.35 -15.24
C PHE A 166 2.36 -6.94 -16.71
N THR A 167 3.10 -7.60 -17.60
CA THR A 167 3.02 -7.36 -19.05
C THR A 167 1.65 -7.75 -19.58
N GLU A 168 1.16 -8.91 -19.16
CA GLU A 168 -0.19 -9.38 -19.51
C GLU A 168 -1.27 -8.46 -18.93
N VAL A 169 -1.11 -8.03 -17.66
CA VAL A 169 -2.05 -7.10 -17.02
C VAL A 169 -2.10 -5.76 -17.76
N GLN A 170 -0.94 -5.19 -18.12
CA GLN A 170 -0.88 -3.95 -18.88
C GLN A 170 -1.53 -4.07 -20.25
N SER A 171 -1.25 -5.15 -20.98
CA SER A 171 -1.85 -5.43 -22.29
C SER A 171 -3.38 -5.51 -22.20
N ARG A 172 -3.91 -6.23 -21.21
CA ARG A 172 -5.35 -6.35 -20.99
C ARG A 172 -6.00 -5.01 -20.61
N MET A 173 -5.30 -4.18 -19.82
CA MET A 173 -5.79 -2.86 -19.46
C MET A 173 -5.75 -1.86 -20.62
N ALA A 174 -4.72 -1.92 -21.47
CA ALA A 174 -4.65 -1.11 -22.68
C ALA A 174 -5.80 -1.45 -23.64
N ALA A 175 -6.07 -2.74 -23.88
CA ALA A 175 -7.18 -3.21 -24.72
C ALA A 175 -8.57 -2.77 -24.19
N ARG A 176 -8.74 -2.57 -22.90
CA ARG A 176 -10.00 -2.05 -22.32
C ARG A 176 -10.18 -0.54 -22.51
N ARG A 177 -9.09 0.21 -22.71
CA ARG A 177 -9.12 1.67 -22.88
C ARG A 177 -9.35 2.09 -24.33
N ASP A 178 -9.03 1.22 -25.26
CA ASP A 178 -9.28 1.40 -26.69
C ASP A 178 -10.19 0.24 -27.17
N PRO A 179 -11.50 0.30 -26.89
CA PRO A 179 -12.42 -0.64 -27.49
C PRO A 179 -12.53 -0.28 -28.97
N SER A 180 -11.77 -0.98 -29.80
CA SER A 180 -11.96 -0.93 -31.27
C SER A 180 -13.45 -1.02 -31.56
N PRO A 181 -14.04 -0.19 -32.44
CA PRO A 181 -15.44 -0.30 -32.79
C PRO A 181 -15.71 -1.71 -33.32
N ASN A 182 -16.68 -2.37 -32.70
CA ASN A 182 -17.13 -3.71 -33.03
C ASN A 182 -17.42 -3.78 -34.55
N PRO A 183 -16.73 -4.64 -35.37
CA PRO A 183 -16.95 -4.69 -36.82
C PRO A 183 -18.24 -5.40 -37.22
N SER A 184 -19.23 -5.53 -36.33
CA SER A 184 -20.55 -6.13 -36.64
C SER A 184 -21.64 -5.07 -36.66
N GLY A 185 -21.63 -4.29 -37.71
CA GLY A 185 -22.64 -3.29 -38.09
C GLY A 185 -22.67 -3.12 -39.61
N ALA A 186 -22.97 -4.19 -40.33
CA ALA A 186 -23.38 -4.15 -41.72
C ALA A 186 -24.43 -5.26 -41.93
#